data_a024f855428ddb3d4507bef121c3b7c6
#
_entry.id   a024f855428ddb3d4507bef121c3b7c6
#
_cell.length_a   1.000
_cell.length_b   1.000
_cell.length_c   1.000
_cell.angle_alpha   90.00
_cell.angle_beta   90.00
_cell.angle_gamma   90.00
#
_symmetry.space_group_name_H-M   'P 1'
#
loop_
_entity.id
_entity.type
_entity.pdbx_description
1 polymer ?
#
loop_
_entity_poly.entity_id
_entity_poly.type
_entity_poly.pdbx_seq_one_letter_code
_entity_poly.pdbx_strand_id
1 'polypeptide(L)'
;IFLNKNLENMERILTNPTDIIGKIDNTELTVIVLFFVIVSSVSTNLIANYVPTQNVLLNLMPTKLNLKSSAIIIALLGFGIGIFWLPLLSQIGILAFVDTFGAFFGPLFGVIVVDYYLIKKTNLSNNDIFSLEKNGLYFYSNGWHIKAIYSIVLGFIFASATVWNENLMNFQSYSWIMGAFISSLTYYLLASK
;
A
#
# COMPACT_ATOMS: atom_id res chain seq x y z
N ILE A 1 23.53 -10.87 7.54
CA ILE A 1 23.30 -11.70 6.32
C ILE A 1 24.05 -13.01 6.52
N PHE A 2 23.29 -14.13 6.61
CA PHE A 2 23.86 -15.46 6.77
C PHE A 2 23.71 -16.22 5.46
N LEU A 3 24.80 -16.78 4.96
CA LEU A 3 24.82 -17.63 3.77
C LEU A 3 24.53 -19.07 4.15
N ASN A 4 23.53 -19.68 3.55
CA ASN A 4 23.25 -21.09 3.72
C ASN A 4 23.94 -21.91 2.62
N LYS A 5 25.03 -22.58 2.99
CA LYS A 5 25.83 -23.40 2.06
C LYS A 5 25.25 -24.79 1.74
N ASN A 6 24.11 -25.18 2.33
CA ASN A 6 23.54 -26.51 2.23
C ASN A 6 22.51 -26.71 1.11
N LEU A 7 22.40 -25.80 0.18
CA LEU A 7 21.54 -25.94 -0.98
C LEU A 7 22.42 -26.05 -2.22
N GLU A 8 22.49 -27.27 -2.76
CA GLU A 8 23.03 -27.65 -4.05
C GLU A 8 23.55 -26.51 -4.93
N ASN A 9 24.77 -26.06 -4.68
CA ASN A 9 25.50 -25.02 -5.44
C ASN A 9 24.90 -23.62 -5.53
N MET A 10 23.86 -23.28 -4.78
CA MET A 10 23.36 -21.91 -4.68
C MET A 10 23.49 -21.36 -3.27
N GLU A 11 24.28 -20.31 -3.11
CA GLU A 11 24.35 -19.53 -1.87
C GLU A 11 23.02 -18.80 -1.66
N ARG A 12 22.20 -19.26 -0.71
CA ARG A 12 20.97 -18.59 -0.34
C ARG A 12 21.23 -17.63 0.81
N ILE A 13 20.90 -16.37 0.61
CA ILE A 13 20.90 -15.38 1.68
C ILE A 13 19.67 -15.62 2.57
N LEU A 14 19.89 -15.93 3.83
CA LEU A 14 18.82 -16.05 4.81
C LEU A 14 18.41 -14.65 5.28
N THR A 15 17.24 -14.23 4.86
CA THR A 15 16.66 -12.92 5.24
C THR A 15 15.53 -13.06 6.27
N ASN A 16 14.92 -14.23 6.38
CA ASN A 16 13.87 -14.49 7.34
C ASN A 16 14.46 -14.78 8.73
N PRO A 17 14.11 -14.00 9.76
CA PRO A 17 14.59 -14.23 11.12
C PRO A 17 14.33 -15.64 11.65
N THR A 18 13.20 -16.25 11.30
CA THR A 18 12.85 -17.62 11.75
C THR A 18 13.78 -18.67 11.19
N ASP A 19 14.25 -18.51 9.94
CA ASP A 19 15.20 -19.43 9.32
C ASP A 19 16.58 -19.33 9.95
N ILE A 20 16.96 -18.13 10.43
CA ILE A 20 18.21 -17.88 11.16
C ILE A 20 18.14 -18.51 12.54
N ILE A 21 17.01 -18.31 13.24
CA ILE A 21 16.80 -18.84 14.60
C ILE A 21 16.77 -20.37 14.60
N GLY A 22 16.20 -21.01 13.58
CA GLY A 22 16.17 -22.46 13.43
C GLY A 22 17.55 -23.13 13.30
N LYS A 23 18.65 -22.34 13.19
CA LYS A 23 20.04 -22.82 13.14
C LYS A 23 20.78 -22.67 14.48
N ILE A 24 20.11 -22.20 15.51
CA ILE A 24 20.69 -22.07 16.85
C ILE A 24 20.60 -23.44 17.54
N ASP A 25 21.75 -24.04 17.82
CA ASP A 25 21.85 -25.37 18.52
C ASP A 25 21.64 -25.24 20.05
N ASN A 26 20.82 -24.29 20.51
CA ASN A 26 20.53 -24.09 21.91
C ASN A 26 19.03 -23.76 22.08
N THR A 27 18.28 -24.69 22.67
CA THR A 27 16.82 -24.58 22.84
C THR A 27 16.42 -23.39 23.69
N GLU A 28 17.12 -23.10 24.79
CA GLU A 28 16.78 -21.98 25.68
C GLU A 28 16.97 -20.64 24.97
N LEU A 29 18.09 -20.47 24.28
CA LEU A 29 18.35 -19.29 23.48
C LEU A 29 17.32 -19.12 22.36
N THR A 30 16.97 -20.22 21.68
CA THR A 30 15.94 -20.23 20.63
C THR A 30 14.59 -19.71 21.16
N VAL A 31 14.15 -20.19 22.32
CA VAL A 31 12.88 -19.74 22.93
C VAL A 31 12.92 -18.24 23.27
N ILE A 32 14.02 -17.78 23.86
CA ILE A 32 14.21 -16.36 24.20
C ILE A 32 14.14 -15.49 22.93
N VAL A 33 14.86 -15.86 21.88
CA VAL A 33 14.91 -15.10 20.62
C VAL A 33 13.54 -15.11 19.94
N LEU A 34 12.85 -16.24 19.90
CA LEU A 34 11.48 -16.33 19.35
C LEU A 34 10.50 -15.42 20.13
N PHE A 35 10.62 -15.37 21.43
CA PHE A 35 9.81 -14.44 22.26
C PHE A 35 10.03 -12.98 21.84
N PHE A 36 11.27 -12.55 21.67
CA PHE A 36 11.58 -11.19 21.20
C PHE A 36 11.07 -10.93 19.78
N VAL A 37 11.14 -11.91 18.89
CA VAL A 37 10.60 -11.80 17.51
C VAL A 37 9.08 -11.61 17.55
N ILE A 38 8.36 -12.37 18.39
CA ILE A 38 6.92 -12.22 18.54
C ILE A 38 6.57 -10.83 19.07
N VAL A 39 7.23 -10.38 20.15
CA VAL A 39 6.99 -9.06 20.72
C VAL A 39 7.27 -7.94 19.71
N SER A 40 8.38 -8.04 18.98
CA SER A 40 8.75 -7.08 17.94
C SER A 40 7.73 -7.06 16.81
N SER A 41 7.31 -8.23 16.31
CA SER A 41 6.32 -8.33 15.24
C SER A 41 4.97 -7.74 15.65
N VAL A 42 4.50 -8.06 16.85
CA VAL A 42 3.23 -7.51 17.40
C VAL A 42 3.33 -5.99 17.53
N SER A 43 4.41 -5.48 18.14
CA SER A 43 4.61 -4.04 18.35
C SER A 43 4.65 -3.28 17.02
N THR A 44 5.40 -3.78 16.05
CA THR A 44 5.51 -3.16 14.73
C THR A 44 4.16 -3.14 14.02
N ASN A 45 3.42 -4.25 14.03
CA ASN A 45 2.10 -4.33 13.40
C ASN A 45 1.07 -3.42 14.08
N LEU A 46 1.11 -3.28 15.40
CA LEU A 46 0.24 -2.33 16.09
C LEU A 46 0.49 -0.89 15.64
N ILE A 47 1.74 -0.47 15.59
CA ILE A 47 2.09 0.92 15.25
C ILE A 47 1.94 1.18 13.76
N ALA A 48 2.43 0.30 12.91
CA ALA A 48 2.50 0.54 11.46
C ALA A 48 1.19 0.22 10.72
N ASN A 49 0.41 -0.73 11.18
CA ASN A 49 -0.78 -1.22 10.47
C ASN A 49 -2.09 -0.92 11.21
N TYR A 50 -2.17 -1.27 12.50
CA TYR A 50 -3.42 -1.13 13.24
C TYR A 50 -3.78 0.33 13.51
N VAL A 51 -2.87 1.13 14.06
CA VAL A 51 -3.14 2.54 14.43
C VAL A 51 -3.51 3.39 13.21
N PRO A 52 -2.77 3.35 12.08
CA PRO A 52 -3.18 4.10 10.89
C PRO A 52 -4.53 3.66 10.34
N THR A 53 -4.81 2.36 10.27
CA THR A 53 -6.09 1.84 9.81
C THR A 53 -7.24 2.28 10.70
N GLN A 54 -7.04 2.29 12.03
CA GLN A 54 -8.03 2.79 12.99
C GLN A 54 -8.33 4.26 12.78
N ASN A 55 -7.29 5.08 12.60
CA ASN A 55 -7.45 6.51 12.33
C ASN A 55 -8.18 6.77 11.00
N VAL A 56 -7.88 6.01 9.94
CA VAL A 56 -8.60 6.11 8.67
C VAL A 56 -10.08 5.79 8.85
N LEU A 57 -10.43 4.70 9.52
CA LEU A 57 -11.83 4.32 9.76
C LEU A 57 -12.58 5.38 10.58
N LEU A 58 -11.96 5.92 11.63
CA LEU A 58 -12.57 6.97 12.45
C LEU A 58 -12.78 8.25 11.65
N ASN A 59 -11.85 8.61 10.78
CA ASN A 59 -11.98 9.78 9.91
C ASN A 59 -13.03 9.60 8.80
N LEU A 60 -13.21 8.38 8.30
CA LEU A 60 -14.25 8.09 7.31
C LEU A 60 -15.67 8.17 7.87
N MET A 61 -15.86 7.79 9.14
CA MET A 61 -17.17 7.75 9.79
C MET A 61 -17.12 8.32 11.22
N PRO A 62 -16.78 9.61 11.40
CA PRO A 62 -16.50 10.18 12.71
C PRO A 62 -17.72 10.20 13.66
N THR A 63 -18.94 10.22 13.11
CA THR A 63 -20.19 10.24 13.89
C THR A 63 -20.71 8.84 14.23
N LYS A 64 -20.24 7.78 13.52
CA LYS A 64 -20.76 6.41 13.68
C LYS A 64 -19.80 5.47 14.38
N LEU A 65 -18.49 5.73 14.28
CA LEU A 65 -17.46 4.86 14.84
C LEU A 65 -16.78 5.50 16.04
N ASN A 66 -16.48 4.67 17.02
CA ASN A 66 -15.61 5.00 18.15
C ASN A 66 -14.41 4.04 18.17
N LEU A 67 -13.45 4.28 19.07
CA LEU A 67 -12.24 3.47 19.19
C LEU A 67 -12.52 1.97 19.36
N LYS A 68 -13.56 1.59 20.11
CA LYS A 68 -13.94 0.20 20.33
C LYS A 68 -14.52 -0.45 19.10
N SER A 69 -15.49 0.20 18.46
CA SER A 69 -16.14 -0.34 17.25
C SER A 69 -15.18 -0.45 16.07
N SER A 70 -14.32 0.55 15.88
CA SER A 70 -13.28 0.49 14.84
C SER A 70 -12.29 -0.64 15.09
N ALA A 71 -11.88 -0.87 16.35
CA ALA A 71 -11.00 -1.99 16.71
C ALA A 71 -11.62 -3.35 16.37
N ILE A 72 -12.89 -3.54 16.68
CA ILE A 72 -13.61 -4.79 16.37
C ILE A 72 -13.71 -4.99 14.87
N ILE A 73 -14.06 -3.94 14.11
CA ILE A 73 -14.14 -4.01 12.65
C ILE A 73 -12.77 -4.40 12.05
N ILE A 74 -11.69 -3.77 12.49
CA ILE A 74 -10.33 -4.09 12.02
C ILE A 74 -9.97 -5.53 12.35
N ALA A 75 -10.28 -6.00 13.57
CA ALA A 75 -9.99 -7.37 13.96
C ALA A 75 -10.75 -8.39 13.11
N LEU A 76 -12.04 -8.17 12.87
CA LEU A 76 -12.86 -9.06 12.03
C LEU A 76 -12.41 -9.06 10.57
N LEU A 77 -12.14 -7.88 9.99
CA LEU A 77 -11.64 -7.77 8.63
C LEU A 77 -10.24 -8.39 8.50
N GLY A 78 -9.34 -8.09 9.43
CA GLY A 78 -7.98 -8.64 9.43
C GLY A 78 -7.98 -10.16 9.57
N PHE A 79 -8.84 -10.71 10.44
CA PHE A 79 -9.01 -12.17 10.58
C PHE A 79 -9.55 -12.80 9.31
N GLY A 80 -10.63 -12.23 8.73
CA GLY A 80 -11.20 -12.71 7.47
C GLY A 80 -10.21 -12.66 6.32
N ILE A 81 -9.54 -11.53 6.13
CA ILE A 81 -8.50 -11.37 5.11
C ILE A 81 -7.35 -12.38 5.35
N GLY A 82 -6.89 -12.54 6.60
CA GLY A 82 -5.83 -13.47 6.94
C GLY A 82 -6.16 -14.92 6.56
N ILE A 83 -7.38 -15.38 6.80
CA ILE A 83 -7.81 -16.75 6.47
C ILE A 83 -7.96 -16.96 4.96
N PHE A 84 -8.63 -16.03 4.27
CA PHE A 84 -8.98 -16.24 2.87
C PHE A 84 -7.89 -15.77 1.92
N TRP A 85 -7.11 -14.76 2.31
CA TRP A 85 -6.12 -14.13 1.44
C TRP A 85 -4.76 -14.83 1.41
N LEU A 86 -4.32 -15.43 2.53
CA LEU A 86 -3.05 -16.16 2.59
C LEU A 86 -2.94 -17.30 1.57
N PRO A 87 -3.95 -18.19 1.41
CA PRO A 87 -3.92 -19.22 0.37
C PRO A 87 -3.88 -18.62 -1.05
N LEU A 88 -4.59 -17.49 -1.29
CA LEU A 88 -4.59 -16.82 -2.58
C LEU A 88 -3.22 -16.23 -2.89
N LEU A 89 -2.58 -15.55 -1.92
CA LEU A 89 -1.24 -14.98 -2.06
C LEU A 89 -0.17 -16.04 -2.34
N SER A 90 -0.30 -17.24 -1.76
CA SER A 90 0.62 -18.34 -2.03
C SER A 90 0.55 -18.84 -3.47
N GLN A 91 -0.60 -18.69 -4.14
CA GLN A 91 -0.81 -19.08 -5.53
C GLN A 91 -0.36 -17.99 -6.52
N ILE A 92 -0.67 -16.73 -6.24
CA ILE A 92 -0.36 -15.59 -7.11
C ILE A 92 1.12 -15.20 -6.99
N GLY A 93 1.72 -15.41 -5.83
CA GLY A 93 3.06 -14.95 -5.49
C GLY A 93 3.06 -13.59 -4.79
N ILE A 94 3.78 -13.50 -3.69
CA ILE A 94 3.87 -12.29 -2.85
C ILE A 94 4.45 -11.11 -3.64
N LEU A 95 5.43 -11.36 -4.51
CA LEU A 95 6.07 -10.30 -5.30
C LEU A 95 5.10 -9.65 -6.28
N ALA A 96 4.36 -10.43 -7.07
CA ALA A 96 3.38 -9.90 -8.02
C ALA A 96 2.27 -9.12 -7.30
N PHE A 97 1.87 -9.57 -6.11
CA PHE A 97 0.93 -8.87 -5.27
C PHE A 97 1.47 -7.50 -4.83
N VAL A 98 2.68 -7.44 -4.27
CA VAL A 98 3.32 -6.19 -3.81
C VAL A 98 3.53 -5.22 -4.97
N ASP A 99 4.00 -5.72 -6.13
CA ASP A 99 4.21 -4.92 -7.32
C ASP A 99 2.90 -4.34 -7.88
N THR A 100 1.78 -5.07 -7.74
CA THR A 100 0.46 -4.55 -8.12
C THR A 100 0.05 -3.35 -7.26
N PHE A 101 0.30 -3.39 -5.94
CA PHE A 101 0.09 -2.21 -5.09
C PHE A 101 1.05 -1.08 -5.44
N GLY A 102 2.31 -1.38 -5.71
CA GLY A 102 3.27 -0.39 -6.22
C GLY A 102 2.78 0.28 -7.49
N ALA A 103 2.26 -0.50 -8.43
CA ALA A 103 1.66 -0.02 -9.67
C ALA A 103 0.44 0.90 -9.45
N PHE A 104 -0.32 0.72 -8.36
CA PHE A 104 -1.44 1.58 -7.98
C PHE A 104 -0.97 2.90 -7.35
N PHE A 105 0.05 2.87 -6.50
CA PHE A 105 0.55 4.08 -5.82
C PHE A 105 1.24 5.07 -6.77
N GLY A 106 1.86 4.60 -7.83
CA GLY A 106 2.47 5.47 -8.86
C GLY A 106 1.48 6.47 -9.44
N PRO A 107 0.35 6.03 -10.00
CA PRO A 107 -0.71 6.90 -10.51
C PRO A 107 -1.25 7.91 -9.48
N LEU A 108 -1.47 7.47 -8.25
CA LEU A 108 -1.89 8.36 -7.15
C LEU A 108 -0.89 9.48 -6.94
N PHE A 109 0.38 9.13 -6.81
CA PHE A 109 1.46 10.11 -6.66
C PHE A 109 1.50 11.10 -7.83
N GLY A 110 1.41 10.60 -9.06
CA GLY A 110 1.44 11.44 -10.26
C GLY A 110 0.33 12.49 -10.28
N VAL A 111 -0.91 12.09 -9.96
CA VAL A 111 -2.05 13.03 -9.87
C VAL A 111 -1.85 14.05 -8.77
N ILE A 112 -1.42 13.63 -7.56
CA ILE A 112 -1.20 14.54 -6.42
C ILE A 112 -0.15 15.59 -6.76
N VAL A 113 0.97 15.19 -7.36
CA VAL A 113 2.06 16.11 -7.73
C VAL A 113 1.58 17.13 -8.76
N VAL A 114 0.90 16.67 -9.82
CA VAL A 114 0.39 17.59 -10.87
C VAL A 114 -0.70 18.51 -10.32
N ASP A 115 -1.62 17.99 -9.52
CA ASP A 115 -2.67 18.82 -8.91
C ASP A 115 -2.06 19.93 -8.05
N TYR A 116 -1.13 19.55 -7.17
CA TYR A 116 -0.53 20.49 -6.24
C TYR A 116 0.36 21.53 -6.90
N TYR A 117 1.29 21.12 -7.75
CA TYR A 117 2.30 22.01 -8.32
C TYR A 117 1.85 22.72 -9.59
N LEU A 118 1.13 22.03 -10.50
CA LEU A 118 0.81 22.57 -11.82
C LEU A 118 -0.60 23.18 -11.88
N ILE A 119 -1.59 22.53 -11.29
CA ILE A 119 -2.98 23.02 -11.35
C ILE A 119 -3.24 24.07 -10.26
N LYS A 120 -2.97 23.74 -9.01
CA LYS A 120 -3.21 24.63 -7.86
C LYS A 120 -2.06 25.57 -7.55
N LYS A 121 -0.90 25.39 -8.21
CA LYS A 121 0.29 26.23 -8.05
C LYS A 121 0.67 26.47 -6.59
N THR A 122 0.62 25.42 -5.78
CA THR A 122 0.86 25.42 -4.33
C THR A 122 -0.13 26.23 -3.48
N ASN A 123 -1.14 26.84 -4.08
CA ASN A 123 -2.16 27.61 -3.38
C ASN A 123 -3.30 26.70 -2.93
N LEU A 124 -3.20 26.19 -1.71
CA LEU A 124 -4.26 25.41 -1.06
C LEU A 124 -4.94 26.28 0.00
N SER A 125 -6.27 26.31 -0.03
CA SER A 125 -7.04 26.93 1.04
C SER A 125 -7.18 25.92 2.19
N ASN A 126 -6.51 26.18 3.30
CA ASN A 126 -6.57 25.28 4.47
C ASN A 126 -7.99 25.14 5.02
N ASN A 127 -8.81 26.16 4.95
CA ASN A 127 -10.19 26.12 5.43
C ASN A 127 -11.08 25.27 4.51
N ASP A 128 -10.87 25.33 3.20
CA ASP A 128 -11.71 24.64 2.23
C ASP A 128 -11.36 23.16 2.10
N ILE A 129 -10.11 22.75 2.37
CA ILE A 129 -9.70 21.34 2.33
C ILE A 129 -10.52 20.48 3.31
N PHE A 130 -10.88 21.04 4.46
CA PHE A 130 -11.65 20.35 5.50
C PHE A 130 -13.15 20.68 5.46
N SER A 131 -13.59 21.50 4.49
CA SER A 131 -15.00 21.87 4.35
C SER A 131 -15.80 20.75 3.69
N LEU A 132 -16.95 20.42 4.29
CA LEU A 132 -17.94 19.50 3.73
C LEU A 132 -19.09 20.23 3.02
N GLU A 133 -18.97 21.53 2.83
CA GLU A 133 -20.00 22.35 2.18
C GLU A 133 -20.13 21.98 0.70
N LYS A 134 -21.39 21.81 0.26
CA LYS A 134 -21.71 21.42 -1.12
C LYS A 134 -21.23 22.42 -2.19
N ASN A 135 -20.96 23.64 -1.78
CA ASN A 135 -20.43 24.71 -2.65
C ASN A 135 -18.93 24.98 -2.40
N GLY A 136 -18.26 24.16 -1.59
CA GLY A 136 -16.83 24.28 -1.28
C GLY A 136 -15.96 24.04 -2.51
N LEU A 137 -14.80 24.69 -2.54
CA LEU A 137 -13.83 24.61 -3.65
C LEU A 137 -13.39 23.20 -4.01
N TYR A 138 -13.37 22.30 -3.03
CA TYR A 138 -12.93 20.89 -3.19
C TYR A 138 -14.07 19.88 -3.17
N PHE A 139 -15.34 20.34 -3.25
CA PHE A 139 -16.48 19.44 -3.27
C PHE A 139 -16.64 18.71 -4.61
N TYR A 140 -16.07 19.25 -5.68
CA TYR A 140 -16.08 18.67 -7.05
C TYR A 140 -17.46 18.18 -7.50
N SER A 141 -17.53 16.96 -8.04
CA SER A 141 -18.78 16.34 -8.47
C SER A 141 -19.35 15.46 -7.34
N ASN A 142 -20.18 16.06 -6.47
CA ASN A 142 -20.77 15.37 -5.30
C ASN A 142 -19.74 14.68 -4.39
N GLY A 143 -18.62 15.32 -4.11
CA GLY A 143 -17.54 14.78 -3.28
C GLY A 143 -16.50 13.94 -4.04
N TRP A 144 -16.68 13.75 -5.37
CA TRP A 144 -15.76 12.93 -6.16
C TRP A 144 -14.98 13.77 -7.17
N HIS A 145 -13.67 13.66 -7.15
CA HIS A 145 -12.81 14.31 -8.15
C HIS A 145 -12.67 13.41 -9.40
N ILE A 146 -13.68 13.43 -10.26
CA ILE A 146 -13.83 12.52 -11.41
C ILE A 146 -12.60 12.55 -12.34
N LYS A 147 -12.05 13.76 -12.64
CA LYS A 147 -10.85 13.88 -13.49
C LYS A 147 -9.65 13.14 -12.89
N ALA A 148 -9.46 13.23 -11.57
CA ALA A 148 -8.40 12.51 -10.86
C ALA A 148 -8.61 11.00 -10.91
N ILE A 149 -9.84 10.53 -10.67
CA ILE A 149 -10.17 9.10 -10.70
C ILE A 149 -9.89 8.50 -12.07
N TYR A 150 -10.35 9.12 -13.16
CA TYR A 150 -10.05 8.64 -14.51
C TYR A 150 -8.54 8.56 -14.79
N SER A 151 -7.79 9.56 -14.37
CA SER A 151 -6.34 9.59 -14.57
C SER A 151 -5.63 8.50 -13.79
N ILE A 152 -6.04 8.26 -12.53
CA ILE A 152 -5.51 7.19 -11.68
C ILE A 152 -5.82 5.82 -12.29
N VAL A 153 -7.07 5.58 -12.69
CA VAL A 153 -7.49 4.30 -13.28
C VAL A 153 -6.70 4.02 -14.55
N LEU A 154 -6.56 5.01 -15.44
CA LEU A 154 -5.81 4.85 -16.67
C LEU A 154 -4.33 4.55 -16.38
N GLY A 155 -3.69 5.32 -15.51
CA GLY A 155 -2.31 5.08 -15.11
C GLY A 155 -2.11 3.70 -14.47
N PHE A 156 -3.07 3.25 -13.64
CA PHE A 156 -3.05 1.93 -13.01
C PHE A 156 -3.17 0.78 -14.03
N ILE A 157 -4.04 0.91 -15.03
CA ILE A 157 -4.18 -0.11 -16.09
C ILE A 157 -2.84 -0.31 -16.81
N PHE A 158 -2.18 0.77 -17.21
CA PHE A 158 -0.88 0.67 -17.88
C PHE A 158 0.22 0.14 -16.94
N ALA A 159 0.26 0.59 -15.71
CA ALA A 159 1.24 0.12 -14.74
C ALA A 159 1.06 -1.36 -14.39
N SER A 160 -0.18 -1.79 -14.13
CA SER A 160 -0.47 -3.20 -13.81
C SER A 160 -0.25 -4.13 -15.01
N ALA A 161 -0.44 -3.65 -16.24
CA ALA A 161 -0.13 -4.43 -17.43
C ALA A 161 1.35 -4.85 -17.49
N THR A 162 2.28 -4.04 -16.98
CA THR A 162 3.72 -4.42 -16.91
C THR A 162 4.00 -5.48 -15.85
N VAL A 163 3.13 -5.65 -14.85
CA VAL A 163 3.28 -6.66 -13.79
C VAL A 163 2.69 -8.00 -14.22
N TRP A 164 1.56 -7.98 -14.94
CA TRP A 164 0.77 -9.18 -15.22
C TRP A 164 0.90 -9.70 -16.65
N ASN A 165 1.50 -8.94 -17.59
CA ASN A 165 1.68 -9.37 -18.96
C ASN A 165 3.12 -9.81 -19.20
N GLU A 166 3.33 -11.07 -19.56
CA GLU A 166 4.65 -11.67 -19.81
C GLU A 166 5.47 -10.90 -20.86
N ASN A 167 4.82 -10.35 -21.87
CA ASN A 167 5.51 -9.55 -22.91
C ASN A 167 6.03 -8.21 -22.40
N LEU A 168 5.52 -7.72 -21.28
CA LEU A 168 5.86 -6.43 -20.67
C LEU A 168 6.70 -6.57 -19.39
N MET A 169 7.03 -7.80 -18.97
CA MET A 169 7.76 -8.08 -17.74
C MET A 169 9.10 -7.34 -17.64
N ASN A 170 9.75 -7.06 -18.76
CA ASN A 170 10.98 -6.26 -18.78
C ASN A 170 10.79 -4.83 -18.24
N PHE A 171 9.57 -4.33 -18.24
CA PHE A 171 9.19 -3.01 -17.71
C PHE A 171 8.63 -3.07 -16.28
N GLN A 172 8.50 -4.24 -15.68
CA GLN A 172 7.92 -4.42 -14.34
C GLN A 172 8.60 -3.53 -13.28
N SER A 173 9.93 -3.45 -13.29
CA SER A 173 10.70 -2.58 -12.38
C SER A 173 10.39 -1.09 -12.52
N TYR A 174 9.80 -0.68 -13.64
CA TYR A 174 9.43 0.69 -13.94
C TYR A 174 7.92 0.94 -13.85
N SER A 175 7.13 -0.06 -13.43
CA SER A 175 5.67 0.00 -13.37
C SER A 175 5.16 1.24 -12.62
N TRP A 176 5.77 1.54 -11.47
CA TRP A 176 5.44 2.72 -10.66
C TRP A 176 5.65 4.04 -11.41
N ILE A 177 6.82 4.20 -12.05
CA ILE A 177 7.18 5.42 -12.80
C ILE A 177 6.25 5.58 -14.01
N MET A 178 5.99 4.50 -14.74
CA MET A 178 5.09 4.52 -15.90
C MET A 178 3.68 4.92 -15.49
N GLY A 179 3.18 4.35 -14.41
CA GLY A 179 1.87 4.70 -13.86
C GLY A 179 1.79 6.16 -13.42
N ALA A 180 2.81 6.66 -12.71
CA ALA A 180 2.90 8.05 -12.31
C ALA A 180 2.95 9.00 -13.50
N PHE A 181 3.73 8.69 -14.52
CA PHE A 181 3.85 9.53 -15.72
C PHE A 181 2.54 9.60 -16.50
N ILE A 182 1.91 8.45 -16.79
CA ILE A 182 0.66 8.38 -17.56
C ILE A 182 -0.47 9.10 -16.83
N SER A 183 -0.61 8.88 -15.53
CA SER A 183 -1.64 9.54 -14.72
C SER A 183 -1.41 11.05 -14.63
N SER A 184 -0.14 11.48 -14.49
CA SER A 184 0.25 12.90 -14.47
C SER A 184 -0.14 13.60 -15.77
N LEU A 185 0.23 13.00 -16.90
CA LEU A 185 -0.07 13.55 -18.22
C LEU A 185 -1.58 13.64 -18.46
N THR A 186 -2.29 12.54 -18.19
CA THR A 186 -3.74 12.47 -18.36
C THR A 186 -4.45 13.48 -17.47
N TYR A 187 -4.04 13.57 -16.21
CA TYR A 187 -4.64 14.51 -15.28
C TYR A 187 -4.39 15.96 -15.69
N TYR A 188 -3.17 16.30 -16.09
CA TYR A 188 -2.84 17.62 -16.58
C TYR A 188 -3.72 18.02 -17.77
N LEU A 189 -3.87 17.13 -18.77
CA LEU A 189 -4.70 17.38 -19.94
C LEU A 189 -6.19 17.54 -19.62
N LEU A 190 -6.70 16.83 -18.62
CA LEU A 190 -8.10 16.93 -18.20
C LEU A 190 -8.37 18.11 -17.28
N ALA A 191 -7.41 18.48 -16.42
CA ALA A 191 -7.60 19.50 -15.40
C ALA A 191 -7.22 20.91 -15.86
N SER A 192 -6.33 21.05 -16.84
CA SER A 192 -5.91 22.35 -17.41
C SER A 192 -6.97 23.02 -18.29
N LYS A 193 -8.03 22.28 -18.64
CA LYS A 193 -9.23 22.81 -19.32
C LYS A 193 -10.28 23.20 -18.30
#